data_ab0e5ced1c5d64efe77ecebfcaaaae60
#
_entry.id   ab0e5ced1c5d64efe77ecebfcaaaae60
#
_cell.length_a   1.000
_cell.length_b   1.000
_cell.length_c   1.000
_cell.angle_alpha   90.00
_cell.angle_beta   90.00
_cell.angle_gamma   90.00
#
_symmetry.space_group_name_H-M   'P 1'
#
loop_
_entity.id
_entity.type
_entity.pdbx_description
1 polymer ?
#
loop_
_entity_poly.entity_id
_entity_poly.type
_entity_poly.pdbx_seq_one_letter_code
_entity_poly.pdbx_strand_id
1 'polypeptide(L)'
;EDSELELNQIDYLKNRYPNNVIGFSSHEYHDWHSSMMISYAKGARSWERHIDIEWPNHIVQKYCSLPHQMDDWFTAFHKAKEMTGGLKDRRREISKKETQYLDALVRGIYARKDLKAGHVINKENFDEFFFLAIPLHKKQLSCREVFNGETLKTDLKANDQLTINNVDGPFSDNSSLRKKVSNRGL
;
A
#
# COMPACT_ATOMS: atom_id res chain seq x y z
N GLU A 1 4.28 -0.82 34.74
CA GLU A 1 5.13 -1.42 33.67
C GLU A 1 4.37 -1.57 32.37
N ASP A 2 5.07 -1.72 31.24
CA ASP A 2 4.43 -1.84 29.93
C ASP A 2 3.45 -3.00 29.84
N SER A 3 3.76 -4.12 30.52
CA SER A 3 2.89 -5.30 30.63
C SER A 3 1.54 -5.03 31.32
N GLU A 4 1.46 -3.98 32.12
CA GLU A 4 0.23 -3.61 32.85
C GLU A 4 -0.73 -2.75 32.03
N LEU A 5 -0.29 -2.23 30.87
CA LEU A 5 -1.12 -1.40 30.00
C LEU A 5 -2.26 -2.18 29.34
N GLU A 6 -2.07 -3.46 29.09
CA GLU A 6 -3.11 -4.39 28.60
C GLU A 6 -3.93 -3.82 27.43
N LEU A 7 -3.29 -3.19 26.47
CA LEU A 7 -3.96 -2.42 25.39
C LEU A 7 -4.92 -3.27 24.52
N ASN A 8 -4.86 -4.60 24.63
CA ASN A 8 -5.87 -5.49 24.02
C ASN A 8 -7.26 -5.30 24.62
N GLN A 9 -7.38 -4.71 25.82
CA GLN A 9 -8.69 -4.35 26.39
C GLN A 9 -9.46 -3.37 25.51
N ILE A 10 -8.79 -2.56 24.70
CA ILE A 10 -9.44 -1.68 23.72
C ILE A 10 -10.23 -2.50 22.70
N ASP A 11 -9.64 -3.58 22.17
CA ASP A 11 -10.31 -4.47 21.21
C ASP A 11 -11.50 -5.20 21.89
N TYR A 12 -11.29 -5.69 23.12
CA TYR A 12 -12.35 -6.33 23.90
C TYR A 12 -13.55 -5.37 24.10
N LEU A 13 -13.28 -4.13 24.54
CA LEU A 13 -14.34 -3.14 24.79
C LEU A 13 -15.04 -2.72 23.51
N LYS A 14 -14.31 -2.57 22.40
CA LYS A 14 -14.94 -2.29 21.10
C LYS A 14 -15.89 -3.40 20.63
N ASN A 15 -15.50 -4.65 20.82
CA ASN A 15 -16.35 -5.79 20.49
C ASN A 15 -17.57 -5.88 21.43
N ARG A 16 -17.38 -5.57 22.70
CA ARG A 16 -18.44 -5.58 23.72
C ARG A 16 -19.43 -4.44 23.53
N TYR A 17 -18.95 -3.26 23.12
CA TYR A 17 -19.71 -2.02 23.00
C TYR A 17 -19.51 -1.38 21.62
N PRO A 18 -19.99 -1.99 20.53
CA PRO A 18 -19.64 -1.59 19.16
C PRO A 18 -20.12 -0.19 18.77
N ASN A 19 -21.12 0.34 19.48
CA ASN A 19 -21.68 1.68 19.24
C ASN A 19 -21.07 2.78 20.11
N ASN A 20 -20.08 2.45 20.95
CA ASN A 20 -19.48 3.40 21.87
C ASN A 20 -18.07 3.80 21.39
N VAL A 21 -17.71 5.05 21.69
CA VAL A 21 -16.31 5.49 21.55
C VAL A 21 -15.53 4.90 22.72
N ILE A 22 -14.46 4.17 22.39
CA ILE A 22 -13.56 3.62 23.40
C ILE A 22 -12.40 4.59 23.62
N GLY A 23 -12.14 4.89 24.88
CA GLY A 23 -11.04 5.73 25.32
C GLY A 23 -9.89 4.93 25.93
N PHE A 24 -8.79 5.64 26.17
CA PHE A 24 -7.64 5.14 26.89
C PHE A 24 -7.20 6.20 27.91
N SER A 25 -7.23 5.81 29.18
CA SER A 25 -6.76 6.60 30.31
C SER A 25 -5.61 5.85 30.97
N SER A 26 -4.47 6.50 31.16
CA SER A 26 -3.28 5.82 31.68
C SER A 26 -2.43 6.69 32.57
N HIS A 27 -1.66 6.05 33.43
CA HIS A 27 -0.70 6.65 34.38
C HIS A 27 0.74 6.29 34.04
N GLU A 28 1.05 5.78 32.82
CA GLU A 28 2.45 5.54 32.43
C GLU A 28 3.21 6.86 32.36
N TYR A 29 4.50 6.80 32.70
CA TYR A 29 5.35 7.98 32.84
C TYR A 29 6.75 7.79 32.25
N HIS A 30 6.91 6.84 31.34
CA HIS A 30 8.20 6.50 30.74
C HIS A 30 8.18 6.43 29.21
N ASP A 31 7.00 6.28 28.59
CA ASP A 31 6.87 6.24 27.14
C ASP A 31 5.57 6.91 26.69
N TRP A 32 5.69 8.15 26.22
CA TRP A 32 4.56 8.95 25.69
C TRP A 32 4.24 8.64 24.24
N HIS A 33 5.09 7.87 23.53
CA HIS A 33 4.90 7.55 22.12
C HIS A 33 4.18 6.22 21.90
N SER A 34 4.71 5.14 22.46
CA SER A 34 4.25 3.78 22.12
C SER A 34 2.82 3.53 22.58
N SER A 35 2.46 3.92 23.80
CA SER A 35 1.10 3.73 24.32
C SER A 35 0.05 4.50 23.52
N MET A 36 0.35 5.76 23.13
CA MET A 36 -0.51 6.55 22.26
C MET A 36 -0.66 5.90 20.89
N MET A 37 0.44 5.53 20.23
CA MET A 37 0.40 4.97 18.89
C MET A 37 -0.35 3.63 18.84
N ILE A 38 -0.11 2.76 19.80
CA ILE A 38 -0.76 1.44 19.86
C ILE A 38 -2.24 1.60 20.21
N SER A 39 -2.60 2.40 21.20
CA SER A 39 -4.01 2.64 21.57
C SER A 39 -4.81 3.24 20.41
N TYR A 40 -4.22 4.19 19.68
CA TYR A 40 -4.83 4.74 18.46
C TYR A 40 -5.04 3.66 17.39
N ALA A 41 -4.01 2.86 17.10
CA ALA A 41 -4.07 1.80 16.09
C ALA A 41 -5.13 0.74 16.43
N LYS A 42 -5.28 0.39 17.72
CA LYS A 42 -6.33 -0.50 18.22
C LYS A 42 -7.74 0.11 18.18
N GLY A 43 -7.84 1.42 18.03
CA GLY A 43 -9.11 2.13 17.80
C GLY A 43 -9.64 2.90 18.98
N ALA A 44 -8.84 3.22 19.98
CA ALA A 44 -9.17 4.29 20.91
C ALA A 44 -9.37 5.60 20.15
N ARG A 45 -10.33 6.41 20.60
CA ARG A 45 -10.66 7.72 19.98
C ARG A 45 -10.89 8.82 21.02
N SER A 46 -10.62 8.52 22.28
CA SER A 46 -10.56 9.50 23.36
C SER A 46 -9.43 9.11 24.31
N TRP A 47 -8.76 10.08 24.87
CA TRP A 47 -7.63 9.88 25.76
C TRP A 47 -7.71 10.85 26.92
N GLU A 48 -7.24 10.40 28.07
CA GLU A 48 -7.17 11.20 29.29
C GLU A 48 -5.80 10.97 29.95
N ARG A 49 -5.17 12.06 30.41
CA ARG A 49 -3.91 12.07 31.16
C ARG A 49 -3.93 13.16 32.21
N HIS A 50 -3.24 12.89 33.33
CA HIS A 50 -2.91 13.92 34.30
C HIS A 50 -1.77 14.78 33.78
N ILE A 51 -1.92 16.11 33.94
CA ILE A 51 -0.92 17.11 33.54
C ILE A 51 -0.56 17.92 34.76
N ASP A 52 0.72 18.27 34.90
CA ASP A 52 1.24 19.13 35.94
C ASP A 52 2.30 20.08 35.38
N ILE A 53 2.69 21.05 36.14
CA ILE A 53 3.77 22.00 35.82
C ILE A 53 4.76 22.10 36.95
N GLU A 54 6.01 22.40 36.63
CA GLU A 54 7.06 22.60 37.60
C GLU A 54 7.02 24.03 38.12
N TRP A 55 7.09 24.17 39.49
CA TRP A 55 7.33 25.49 40.15
C TRP A 55 8.06 25.26 41.45
N PRO A 56 8.64 26.31 42.07
CA PRO A 56 9.40 26.19 43.31
C PRO A 56 8.59 25.54 44.44
N ASN A 57 9.20 24.50 45.06
CA ASN A 57 8.63 23.71 46.17
C ASN A 57 7.41 22.87 45.82
N HIS A 58 7.11 22.68 44.56
CA HIS A 58 6.11 21.72 44.11
C HIS A 58 6.74 20.38 43.69
N ILE A 59 6.12 19.28 44.10
CA ILE A 59 6.55 17.93 43.71
C ILE A 59 5.57 17.41 42.63
N VAL A 60 6.04 17.35 41.42
CA VAL A 60 5.29 16.75 40.29
C VAL A 60 5.10 15.25 40.59
N GLN A 61 3.87 14.78 40.52
CA GLN A 61 3.58 13.36 40.70
C GLN A 61 4.05 12.56 39.49
N LYS A 62 4.60 11.37 39.69
CA LYS A 62 5.17 10.53 38.61
C LYS A 62 4.19 10.21 37.48
N TYR A 63 2.89 10.08 37.78
CA TYR A 63 1.85 9.81 36.82
C TYR A 63 1.37 11.04 36.05
N CYS A 64 1.81 12.24 36.42
CA CYS A 64 1.53 13.46 35.68
C CYS A 64 2.55 13.69 34.58
N SER A 65 2.07 14.19 33.44
CA SER A 65 2.92 14.60 32.34
C SER A 65 3.19 16.11 32.40
N LEU A 66 4.41 16.52 32.13
CA LEU A 66 4.81 17.89 31.94
C LEU A 66 4.44 18.39 30.53
N PRO A 67 4.34 19.71 30.29
CA PRO A 67 3.96 20.25 28.98
C PRO A 67 4.78 19.71 27.80
N HIS A 68 6.11 19.60 27.93
CA HIS A 68 6.94 19.05 26.86
C HIS A 68 6.67 17.57 26.59
N GLN A 69 6.29 16.79 27.60
CA GLN A 69 5.90 15.37 27.46
C GLN A 69 4.52 15.27 26.77
N MET A 70 3.65 16.25 27.00
CA MET A 70 2.38 16.33 26.26
C MET A 70 2.60 16.66 24.79
N ASP A 71 3.59 17.50 24.44
CA ASP A 71 3.97 17.76 23.04
C ASP A 71 4.44 16.47 22.36
N ASP A 72 5.24 15.65 23.03
CA ASP A 72 5.65 14.32 22.53
C ASP A 72 4.45 13.40 22.33
N TRP A 73 3.53 13.41 23.25
CA TRP A 73 2.30 12.62 23.18
C TRP A 73 1.38 13.04 22.02
N PHE A 74 1.18 14.34 21.79
CA PHE A 74 0.45 14.84 20.64
C PHE A 74 1.18 14.54 19.32
N THR A 75 2.50 14.64 19.31
CA THR A 75 3.32 14.23 18.15
C THR A 75 3.09 12.75 17.81
N ALA A 76 3.08 11.88 18.80
CA ALA A 76 2.77 10.46 18.62
C ALA A 76 1.34 10.24 18.08
N PHE A 77 0.35 11.00 18.57
CA PHE A 77 -1.02 10.97 18.06
C PHE A 77 -1.09 11.30 16.56
N HIS A 78 -0.48 12.42 16.16
CA HIS A 78 -0.49 12.85 14.76
C HIS A 78 0.23 11.83 13.87
N LYS A 79 1.35 11.28 14.32
CA LYS A 79 2.09 10.22 13.62
C LYS A 79 1.27 8.94 13.49
N ALA A 80 0.59 8.51 14.55
CA ALA A 80 -0.28 7.34 14.52
C ALA A 80 -1.44 7.53 13.52
N LYS A 81 -2.06 8.71 13.52
CA LYS A 81 -3.13 9.08 12.57
C LYS A 81 -2.66 9.03 11.12
N GLU A 82 -1.47 9.56 10.84
CA GLU A 82 -0.87 9.52 9.50
C GLU A 82 -0.54 8.09 9.07
N MET A 83 0.14 7.32 9.92
CA MET A 83 0.58 5.95 9.63
C MET A 83 -0.58 4.96 9.45
N THR A 84 -1.66 5.13 10.18
CA THR A 84 -2.85 4.25 10.05
C THR A 84 -3.67 4.56 8.81
N GLY A 85 -3.45 5.70 8.19
CA GLY A 85 -4.08 6.07 6.91
C GLY A 85 -5.57 6.38 7.04
N GLY A 86 -6.30 6.14 5.96
CA GLY A 86 -7.71 6.49 5.83
C GLY A 86 -8.69 5.53 6.50
N LEU A 87 -9.91 5.49 5.97
CA LEU A 87 -11.00 4.67 6.52
C LEU A 87 -10.69 3.16 6.47
N LYS A 88 -11.05 2.43 7.51
CA LYS A 88 -10.80 0.98 7.62
C LYS A 88 -11.65 0.11 6.70
N ASP A 89 -12.72 0.66 6.15
CA ASP A 89 -13.74 -0.02 5.35
C ASP A 89 -13.45 -0.04 3.84
N ARG A 90 -12.38 0.58 3.41
CA ARG A 90 -12.00 0.63 2.00
C ARG A 90 -10.54 0.25 1.76
N ARG A 91 -10.25 -0.19 0.53
CA ARG A 91 -8.88 -0.37 0.06
C ARG A 91 -8.15 0.97 0.09
N ARG A 92 -6.87 0.93 0.48
CA ARG A 92 -6.00 2.11 0.37
C ARG A 92 -5.89 2.58 -1.08
N GLU A 93 -5.77 3.85 -1.28
CA GLU A 93 -5.43 4.43 -2.57
C GLU A 93 -3.92 4.29 -2.81
N ILE A 94 -3.57 3.82 -3.99
CA ILE A 94 -2.16 3.71 -4.40
C ILE A 94 -1.68 5.10 -4.81
N SER A 95 -0.58 5.56 -4.22
CA SER A 95 -0.01 6.86 -4.55
C SER A 95 0.56 6.87 -5.98
N LYS A 96 0.60 8.03 -6.62
CA LYS A 96 1.26 8.19 -7.92
C LYS A 96 2.73 7.75 -7.89
N LYS A 97 3.42 8.05 -6.80
CA LYS A 97 4.82 7.66 -6.60
C LYS A 97 4.99 6.15 -6.56
N GLU A 98 4.10 5.43 -5.87
CA GLU A 98 4.11 3.97 -5.83
C GLU A 98 3.78 3.37 -7.20
N THR A 99 2.79 3.93 -7.92
CA THR A 99 2.46 3.49 -9.28
C THR A 99 3.66 3.62 -10.21
N GLN A 100 4.34 4.75 -10.20
CA GLN A 100 5.54 4.98 -11.01
C GLN A 100 6.67 3.98 -10.67
N TYR A 101 6.88 3.72 -9.38
CA TYR A 101 7.85 2.73 -8.94
C TYR A 101 7.50 1.32 -9.43
N LEU A 102 6.24 0.92 -9.30
CA LEU A 102 5.78 -0.39 -9.76
C LEU A 102 5.86 -0.52 -11.28
N ASP A 103 5.51 0.52 -12.03
CA ASP A 103 5.61 0.54 -13.50
C ASP A 103 7.06 0.31 -13.97
N ALA A 104 8.04 0.86 -13.25
CA ALA A 104 9.46 0.62 -13.55
C ALA A 104 9.92 -0.83 -13.31
N LEU A 105 9.21 -1.59 -12.46
CA LEU A 105 9.52 -2.98 -12.12
C LEU A 105 8.73 -4.00 -12.94
N VAL A 106 7.64 -3.58 -13.58
CA VAL A 106 6.86 -4.49 -14.43
C VAL A 106 7.68 -4.86 -15.66
N ARG A 107 7.62 -6.14 -16.02
CA ARG A 107 8.35 -6.67 -17.18
C ARG A 107 7.47 -6.61 -18.42
N GLY A 108 8.01 -6.04 -19.48
CA GLY A 108 7.44 -6.08 -20.82
C GLY A 108 7.92 -7.29 -21.61
N ILE A 109 7.13 -7.68 -22.61
CA ILE A 109 7.45 -8.80 -23.50
C ILE A 109 8.25 -8.30 -24.68
N TYR A 110 9.30 -9.06 -25.03
CA TYR A 110 10.13 -8.83 -26.23
C TYR A 110 10.21 -10.13 -27.05
N ALA A 111 10.25 -9.99 -28.37
CA ALA A 111 10.48 -11.11 -29.28
C ALA A 111 11.94 -11.62 -29.14
N ARG A 112 12.11 -12.92 -29.00
CA ARG A 112 13.46 -13.57 -28.93
C ARG A 112 14.05 -13.79 -30.32
N LYS A 113 13.19 -13.93 -31.32
CA LYS A 113 13.55 -14.16 -32.72
C LYS A 113 12.52 -13.47 -33.63
N ASP A 114 12.80 -13.45 -34.94
CA ASP A 114 11.83 -12.94 -35.93
C ASP A 114 10.56 -13.80 -35.94
N LEU A 115 9.41 -13.17 -35.82
CA LEU A 115 8.10 -13.81 -35.80
C LEU A 115 7.19 -13.20 -36.88
N LYS A 116 6.36 -14.03 -37.47
CA LYS A 116 5.41 -13.61 -38.51
C LYS A 116 4.04 -13.30 -37.93
N ALA A 117 3.32 -12.41 -38.59
CA ALA A 117 1.91 -12.21 -38.36
C ALA A 117 1.16 -13.55 -38.39
N GLY A 118 0.16 -13.72 -37.53
CA GLY A 118 -0.57 -14.97 -37.34
C GLY A 118 0.04 -15.94 -36.33
N HIS A 119 1.23 -15.64 -35.75
CA HIS A 119 1.81 -16.45 -34.68
C HIS A 119 0.91 -16.41 -33.45
N VAL A 120 0.47 -17.57 -32.98
CA VAL A 120 -0.35 -17.71 -31.76
C VAL A 120 0.54 -17.70 -30.54
N ILE A 121 0.24 -16.82 -29.58
CA ILE A 121 0.98 -16.71 -28.33
C ILE A 121 0.33 -17.66 -27.32
N ASN A 122 1.09 -18.64 -26.84
CA ASN A 122 0.62 -19.59 -25.84
C ASN A 122 1.63 -19.73 -24.70
N LYS A 123 1.18 -20.27 -23.59
CA LYS A 123 1.97 -20.39 -22.36
C LYS A 123 3.05 -21.47 -22.47
N GLU A 124 2.77 -22.54 -23.18
CA GLU A 124 3.59 -23.77 -23.22
C GLU A 124 4.93 -23.53 -23.90
N ASN A 125 4.97 -22.67 -24.92
CA ASN A 125 6.19 -22.37 -25.68
C ASN A 125 6.59 -20.89 -25.62
N PHE A 126 6.07 -20.13 -24.67
CA PHE A 126 6.33 -18.71 -24.56
C PHE A 126 7.84 -18.36 -24.56
N ASP A 127 8.62 -19.10 -23.73
CA ASP A 127 10.05 -18.83 -23.56
C ASP A 127 10.89 -19.17 -24.81
N GLU A 128 10.37 -19.93 -25.75
CA GLU A 128 11.02 -20.17 -27.05
C GLU A 128 10.98 -18.93 -27.95
N PHE A 129 9.89 -18.18 -27.90
CA PHE A 129 9.61 -17.09 -28.82
C PHE A 129 9.75 -15.71 -28.20
N PHE A 130 9.62 -15.61 -26.89
CA PHE A 130 9.60 -14.35 -26.15
C PHE A 130 10.49 -14.38 -24.91
N PHE A 131 10.79 -13.21 -24.39
CA PHE A 131 11.43 -13.02 -23.09
C PHE A 131 10.87 -11.78 -22.40
N LEU A 132 11.09 -11.70 -21.08
CA LEU A 132 10.62 -10.61 -20.25
C LEU A 132 11.79 -9.74 -19.79
N ALA A 133 11.66 -8.41 -19.95
CA ALA A 133 12.64 -7.45 -19.45
C ALA A 133 11.96 -6.22 -18.83
N ILE A 134 12.68 -5.54 -17.97
CA ILE A 134 12.30 -4.24 -17.39
C ILE A 134 13.06 -3.12 -18.13
N PRO A 135 12.48 -1.91 -18.17
CA PRO A 135 11.15 -1.53 -17.71
C PRO A 135 10.04 -1.94 -18.70
N LEU A 136 8.80 -1.86 -18.23
CA LEU A 136 7.64 -1.92 -19.13
C LEU A 136 7.48 -0.56 -19.82
N HIS A 137 7.41 -0.54 -21.15
CA HIS A 137 7.17 0.68 -21.92
C HIS A 137 5.69 0.91 -22.20
N LYS A 138 5.32 2.15 -22.55
CA LYS A 138 3.94 2.51 -22.94
C LYS A 138 3.42 1.60 -24.03
N LYS A 139 2.18 1.15 -23.90
CA LYS A 139 1.49 0.22 -24.79
C LYS A 139 2.08 -1.19 -24.82
N GLN A 140 3.18 -1.47 -24.15
CA GLN A 140 3.79 -2.79 -24.10
C GLN A 140 2.96 -3.74 -23.23
N LEU A 141 2.87 -4.99 -23.66
CA LEU A 141 2.16 -6.05 -22.96
C LEU A 141 3.07 -6.74 -21.92
N SER A 142 2.46 -7.17 -20.84
CA SER A 142 3.05 -8.11 -19.86
C SER A 142 2.55 -9.53 -20.13
N CYS A 143 3.24 -10.54 -19.58
CA CYS A 143 2.86 -11.94 -19.79
C CYS A 143 1.43 -12.30 -19.36
N ARG A 144 0.82 -11.52 -18.47
CA ARG A 144 -0.57 -11.74 -18.02
C ARG A 144 -1.63 -11.44 -19.08
N GLU A 145 -1.24 -10.80 -20.17
CA GLU A 145 -2.17 -10.22 -21.14
C GLU A 145 -2.16 -10.94 -22.49
N VAL A 146 -1.41 -12.04 -22.59
CA VAL A 146 -1.16 -12.69 -23.89
C VAL A 146 -1.50 -14.18 -23.92
N PHE A 147 -2.11 -14.73 -22.86
CA PHE A 147 -2.42 -16.17 -22.78
C PHE A 147 -3.92 -16.48 -22.91
N ASN A 148 -4.66 -15.59 -23.57
CA ASN A 148 -6.11 -15.75 -23.77
C ASN A 148 -6.46 -16.03 -25.25
N GLY A 149 -5.48 -16.41 -26.07
CA GLY A 149 -5.65 -16.66 -27.50
C GLY A 149 -5.20 -15.49 -28.38
N GLU A 150 -4.34 -14.61 -27.85
CA GLU A 150 -3.74 -13.52 -28.63
C GLU A 150 -2.87 -14.04 -29.74
N THR A 151 -2.97 -13.42 -30.91
CA THR A 151 -2.16 -13.68 -32.09
C THR A 151 -1.43 -12.44 -32.56
N LEU A 152 -0.28 -12.61 -33.19
CA LEU A 152 0.43 -11.49 -33.80
C LEU A 152 -0.35 -10.96 -35.02
N LYS A 153 -0.63 -9.66 -35.01
CA LYS A 153 -1.24 -8.93 -36.10
C LYS A 153 -0.23 -8.48 -37.18
N THR A 154 1.00 -8.22 -36.74
CA THR A 154 2.10 -7.74 -37.57
C THR A 154 3.35 -8.58 -37.30
N ASP A 155 4.27 -8.62 -38.26
CA ASP A 155 5.60 -9.20 -38.05
C ASP A 155 6.33 -8.49 -36.92
N LEU A 156 7.11 -9.25 -36.14
CA LEU A 156 8.04 -8.75 -35.13
C LEU A 156 9.45 -9.20 -35.48
N LYS A 157 10.41 -8.33 -35.26
CA LYS A 157 11.83 -8.66 -35.32
C LYS A 157 12.34 -9.08 -33.95
N ALA A 158 13.44 -9.81 -33.93
CA ALA A 158 14.13 -10.10 -32.68
C ALA A 158 14.42 -8.83 -31.88
N ASN A 159 14.12 -8.85 -30.57
CA ASN A 159 14.18 -7.76 -29.61
C ASN A 159 13.10 -6.65 -29.79
N ASP A 160 12.15 -6.79 -30.71
CA ASP A 160 11.01 -5.90 -30.76
C ASP A 160 10.11 -6.08 -29.54
N GLN A 161 9.52 -4.96 -29.11
CA GLN A 161 8.54 -4.95 -28.02
C GLN A 161 7.20 -5.48 -28.51
N LEU A 162 6.59 -6.39 -27.74
CA LEU A 162 5.21 -6.80 -27.98
C LEU A 162 4.25 -5.78 -27.37
N THR A 163 3.53 -5.07 -28.20
CA THR A 163 2.59 -4.01 -27.78
C THR A 163 1.14 -4.41 -28.03
N ILE A 164 0.22 -3.69 -27.38
CA ILE A 164 -1.23 -3.88 -27.61
C ILE A 164 -1.66 -3.63 -29.07
N ASN A 165 -0.82 -2.98 -29.87
CA ASN A 165 -1.08 -2.72 -31.30
C ASN A 165 -0.60 -3.87 -32.20
N ASN A 166 0.26 -4.76 -31.70
CA ASN A 166 0.81 -5.88 -32.45
C ASN A 166 -0.01 -7.17 -32.33
N VAL A 167 -1.06 -7.17 -31.49
CA VAL A 167 -1.84 -8.38 -31.19
C VAL A 167 -3.32 -8.18 -31.47
N ASP A 168 -3.96 -9.25 -31.93
CA ASP A 168 -5.41 -9.44 -31.96
C ASP A 168 -5.80 -10.52 -30.96
N GLY A 169 -6.98 -10.42 -30.37
CA GLY A 169 -7.51 -11.41 -29.43
C GLY A 169 -8.35 -10.80 -28.31
N PRO A 170 -8.85 -11.64 -27.40
CA PRO A 170 -9.84 -11.21 -26.40
C PRO A 170 -9.40 -10.05 -25.53
N PHE A 171 -8.10 -9.96 -25.23
CA PHE A 171 -7.57 -8.86 -24.41
C PHE A 171 -7.43 -7.57 -25.20
N SER A 172 -6.93 -7.65 -26.44
CA SER A 172 -6.72 -6.48 -27.30
C SER A 172 -8.04 -5.86 -27.78
N ASP A 173 -9.09 -6.67 -27.92
CA ASP A 173 -10.42 -6.24 -28.35
C ASP A 173 -11.23 -5.57 -27.23
N ASN A 174 -10.84 -5.75 -25.97
CA ASN A 174 -11.48 -5.12 -24.84
C ASN A 174 -11.02 -3.65 -24.68
N SER A 175 -11.89 -2.71 -25.00
CA SER A 175 -11.57 -1.26 -24.97
C SER A 175 -11.10 -0.74 -23.62
N SER A 176 -11.65 -1.25 -22.51
CA SER A 176 -11.25 -0.86 -21.14
C SER A 176 -9.84 -1.36 -20.80
N LEU A 177 -9.54 -2.62 -21.13
CA LEU A 177 -8.21 -3.20 -20.91
C LEU A 177 -7.17 -2.53 -21.83
N ARG A 178 -7.51 -2.29 -23.08
CA ARG A 178 -6.67 -1.57 -24.04
C ARG A 178 -6.29 -0.18 -23.53
N LYS A 179 -7.25 0.57 -22.98
CA LYS A 179 -6.99 1.88 -22.36
C LYS A 179 -6.04 1.79 -21.16
N LYS A 180 -6.21 0.77 -20.30
CA LYS A 180 -5.32 0.54 -19.16
C LYS A 180 -3.88 0.26 -19.59
N VAL A 181 -3.69 -0.63 -20.56
CA VAL A 181 -2.36 -0.96 -21.11
C VAL A 181 -1.71 0.27 -21.76
N SER A 182 -2.48 1.07 -22.50
CA SER A 182 -1.96 2.27 -23.19
C SER A 182 -1.49 3.37 -22.23
N ASN A 183 -2.01 3.40 -21.00
CA ASN A 183 -1.75 4.47 -20.03
C ASN A 183 -0.71 4.09 -18.96
N ARG A 184 -0.21 2.88 -18.96
CA ARG A 184 0.80 2.41 -18.00
C ARG A 184 2.18 2.34 -18.67
N GLY A 185 3.21 2.16 -17.83
CA GLY A 185 4.60 2.04 -18.27
C GLY A 185 5.29 3.39 -18.42
N LEU A 186 6.57 3.34 -18.70
CA LEU A 186 7.48 4.48 -18.84
C LEU A 186 7.47 5.06 -20.26
#